data_a930f43c6a948b320109792080cc87c8
#
_entry.id   a930f43c6a948b320109792080cc87c8
#
_cell.length_a   1.000
_cell.length_b   1.000
_cell.length_c   1.000
_cell.angle_alpha   90.00
_cell.angle_beta   90.00
_cell.angle_gamma   90.00
#
_symmetry.space_group_name_H-M   'P 1'
#
loop_
_entity.id
_entity.type
_entity.pdbx_description
1 polymer ?
#
loop_
_entity_poly.entity_id
_entity_poly.type
_entity_poly.pdbx_seq_one_letter_code
_entity_poly.pdbx_strand_id
1 'polypeptide(L)'
;AALDARRKAEVLPYLDRLHEELGIPIVYVSHAIDEVARLADHLVLMEAGRVLADGPLPDMLARLDLPVALGDDAGVVLDAVIGERDAQWHLARLDVDGEACRLWTRDPGQEVGRHVRLRVLARDVSLTRTPQTGTSIGNQLRGTIEAIADDEHPALALVRVRVGSAPVVARLTRRSAHALELAVGMPVWAQVKTVALME
;
A
#
# COMPACT_ATOMS: atom_id res chain seq x y z
N ALA A 1 9.34 10.37 -27.08
CA ALA A 1 10.12 9.14 -26.91
C ALA A 1 9.96 8.69 -25.48
N ALA A 2 9.42 7.48 -25.25
CA ALA A 2 9.30 6.95 -23.90
C ALA A 2 10.71 6.75 -23.33
N LEU A 3 10.94 7.28 -22.12
CA LEU A 3 12.15 6.99 -21.36
C LEU A 3 12.15 5.50 -21.00
N ASP A 4 13.31 4.86 -21.10
CA ASP A 4 13.47 3.50 -20.58
C ASP A 4 13.40 3.48 -19.04
N ALA A 5 13.15 2.33 -18.44
CA ALA A 5 12.96 2.18 -16.99
C ALA A 5 14.16 2.71 -16.19
N ARG A 6 15.39 2.57 -16.72
CA ARG A 6 16.61 3.05 -16.06
C ARG A 6 16.65 4.57 -16.01
N ARG A 7 16.37 5.23 -17.14
CA ARG A 7 16.34 6.70 -17.21
C ARG A 7 15.20 7.30 -16.40
N LYS A 8 14.05 6.61 -16.35
CA LYS A 8 12.96 6.99 -15.46
C LYS A 8 13.38 6.96 -14.00
N ALA A 9 14.03 5.89 -13.54
CA ALA A 9 14.54 5.78 -12.18
C ALA A 9 15.57 6.88 -11.83
N GLU A 10 16.31 7.40 -12.81
CA GLU A 10 17.22 8.53 -12.62
C GLU A 10 16.49 9.87 -12.50
N VAL A 11 15.36 10.05 -13.18
CA VAL A 11 14.61 11.33 -13.24
C VAL A 11 13.60 11.47 -12.09
N LEU A 12 12.95 10.38 -11.66
CA LEU A 12 11.92 10.40 -10.62
C LEU A 12 12.37 11.11 -9.33
N PRO A 13 13.59 10.89 -8.78
CA PRO A 13 14.06 11.59 -7.59
C PRO A 13 14.15 13.11 -7.74
N TYR A 14 14.39 13.59 -8.95
CA TYR A 14 14.44 15.05 -9.21
C TYR A 14 13.03 15.66 -9.24
N LEU A 15 12.04 14.92 -9.78
CA LEU A 15 10.65 15.36 -9.76
C LEU A 15 10.10 15.42 -8.34
N ASP A 16 10.45 14.43 -7.53
CA ASP A 16 10.09 14.34 -6.12
C ASP A 16 10.65 15.54 -5.35
N ARG A 17 11.94 15.83 -5.50
CA ARG A 17 12.57 17.01 -4.88
C ARG A 17 11.98 18.33 -5.37
N LEU A 18 11.64 18.46 -6.65
CA LEU A 18 10.98 19.66 -7.17
C LEU A 18 9.62 19.88 -6.52
N HIS A 19 8.87 18.81 -6.28
CA HIS A 19 7.60 18.88 -5.58
C HIS A 19 7.76 19.23 -4.11
N GLU A 20 8.61 18.51 -3.38
CA GLU A 20 8.82 18.68 -1.94
C GLU A 20 9.50 20.02 -1.57
N GLU A 21 10.58 20.38 -2.28
CA GLU A 21 11.40 21.55 -1.92
C GLU A 21 10.83 22.88 -2.45
N LEU A 22 10.21 22.87 -3.64
CA LEU A 22 9.76 24.09 -4.31
C LEU A 22 8.23 24.27 -4.29
N GLY A 23 7.47 23.26 -3.89
CA GLY A 23 6.01 23.32 -3.87
C GLY A 23 5.38 23.56 -5.23
N ILE A 24 6.06 23.16 -6.32
CA ILE A 24 5.56 23.36 -7.69
C ILE A 24 4.56 22.28 -8.01
N PRO A 25 3.32 22.62 -8.42
CA PRO A 25 2.35 21.63 -8.84
C PRO A 25 2.82 20.94 -10.13
N ILE A 26 2.89 19.60 -10.10
CA ILE A 26 3.32 18.76 -11.21
C ILE A 26 2.15 17.93 -11.70
N VAL A 27 1.86 17.95 -13.00
CA VAL A 27 0.94 17.00 -13.62
C VAL A 27 1.77 15.91 -14.28
N TYR A 28 1.65 14.69 -13.77
CA TYR A 28 2.37 13.52 -14.26
C TYR A 28 1.42 12.50 -14.87
N VAL A 29 1.67 12.09 -16.11
CA VAL A 29 0.84 11.11 -16.82
C VAL A 29 1.64 9.82 -16.98
N SER A 30 1.15 8.75 -16.37
CA SER A 30 1.77 7.41 -16.45
C SER A 30 0.69 6.33 -16.37
N HIS A 31 1.01 5.14 -16.90
CA HIS A 31 0.25 3.92 -16.68
C HIS A 31 0.96 2.97 -15.69
N ALA A 32 2.10 3.39 -15.14
CA ALA A 32 2.87 2.62 -14.18
C ALA A 32 2.47 3.03 -12.75
N ILE A 33 1.76 2.18 -12.05
CA ILE A 33 1.28 2.45 -10.68
C ILE A 33 2.42 2.73 -9.71
N ASP A 34 3.60 2.11 -9.87
CA ASP A 34 4.76 2.37 -9.02
C ASP A 34 5.26 3.82 -9.13
N GLU A 35 5.27 4.38 -10.35
CA GLU A 35 5.66 5.77 -10.58
C GLU A 35 4.65 6.73 -9.95
N VAL A 36 3.35 6.45 -10.14
CA VAL A 36 2.24 7.23 -9.59
C VAL A 36 2.26 7.15 -8.06
N ALA A 37 2.43 5.96 -7.50
CA ALA A 37 2.46 5.72 -6.06
C ALA A 37 3.60 6.49 -5.37
N ARG A 38 4.71 6.69 -6.07
CA ARG A 38 5.85 7.44 -5.56
C ARG A 38 5.63 8.95 -5.58
N LEU A 39 5.14 9.51 -6.71
CA LEU A 39 5.15 10.94 -6.97
C LEU A 39 3.84 11.66 -6.65
N ALA A 40 2.70 10.97 -6.77
CA ALA A 40 1.41 11.65 -6.74
C ALA A 40 0.83 11.75 -5.32
N ASP A 41 0.21 12.88 -5.02
CA ASP A 41 -0.66 13.06 -3.85
C ASP A 41 -2.12 12.88 -4.24
N HIS A 42 -2.45 13.18 -5.50
CA HIS A 42 -3.79 13.11 -6.06
C HIS A 42 -3.79 12.31 -7.35
N LEU A 43 -4.74 11.41 -7.51
CA LEU A 43 -4.90 10.58 -8.70
C LEU A 43 -6.16 10.96 -9.45
N VAL A 44 -6.02 11.18 -10.76
CA VAL A 44 -7.12 11.26 -11.72
C VAL A 44 -7.06 10.02 -12.62
N LEU A 45 -7.98 9.10 -12.43
CA LEU A 45 -8.07 7.88 -13.24
C LEU A 45 -8.92 8.13 -14.48
N MET A 46 -8.38 7.85 -15.65
CA MET A 46 -9.04 8.09 -16.92
C MET A 46 -9.18 6.80 -17.74
N GLU A 47 -10.31 6.67 -18.41
CA GLU A 47 -10.56 5.61 -19.38
C GLU A 47 -11.32 6.18 -20.59
N ALA A 48 -10.90 5.83 -21.79
CA ALA A 48 -11.52 6.27 -23.04
C ALA A 48 -11.76 7.80 -23.14
N GLY A 49 -10.83 8.60 -22.58
CA GLY A 49 -10.91 10.08 -22.59
C GLY A 49 -11.87 10.67 -21.56
N ARG A 50 -12.38 9.88 -20.61
CA ARG A 50 -13.26 10.33 -19.53
C ARG A 50 -12.63 10.06 -18.18
N VAL A 51 -12.89 10.93 -17.21
CA VAL A 51 -12.51 10.69 -15.82
C VAL A 51 -13.46 9.64 -15.23
N LEU A 52 -12.89 8.54 -14.74
CA LEU A 52 -13.60 7.50 -14.00
C LEU A 52 -13.73 7.86 -12.52
N ALA A 53 -12.64 8.34 -11.94
CA ALA A 53 -12.58 8.73 -10.54
C ALA A 53 -11.39 9.67 -10.34
N ASP A 54 -11.47 10.50 -9.29
CA ASP A 54 -10.39 11.36 -8.84
C ASP A 54 -10.41 11.48 -7.32
N GLY A 55 -9.26 11.73 -6.72
CA GLY A 55 -9.13 11.90 -5.27
C GLY A 55 -7.70 11.72 -4.76
N PRO A 56 -7.49 11.85 -3.44
CA PRO A 56 -6.22 11.57 -2.81
C PRO A 56 -5.71 10.17 -3.16
N LEU A 57 -4.42 10.06 -3.48
CA LEU A 57 -3.84 8.81 -3.95
C LEU A 57 -4.07 7.63 -3.00
N PRO A 58 -3.86 7.75 -1.66
CA PRO A 58 -4.09 6.64 -0.74
C PRO A 58 -5.54 6.11 -0.77
N ASP A 59 -6.51 7.02 -0.85
CA ASP A 59 -7.93 6.68 -0.91
C ASP A 59 -8.27 5.96 -2.20
N MET A 60 -7.73 6.46 -3.32
CA MET A 60 -7.98 5.91 -4.66
C MET A 60 -7.41 4.50 -4.80
N LEU A 61 -6.20 4.26 -4.29
CA LEU A 61 -5.56 2.93 -4.33
C LEU A 61 -6.22 1.91 -3.39
N ALA A 62 -6.90 2.36 -2.35
CA ALA A 62 -7.64 1.50 -1.42
C ALA A 62 -9.06 1.12 -1.92
N ARG A 63 -9.54 1.72 -3.01
CA ARG A 63 -10.85 1.42 -3.61
C ARG A 63 -10.77 0.10 -4.38
N LEU A 64 -11.68 -0.83 -4.07
CA LEU A 64 -11.75 -2.15 -4.72
C LEU A 64 -12.58 -2.14 -6.02
N ASP A 65 -13.33 -1.07 -6.27
CA ASP A 65 -14.21 -0.92 -7.43
C ASP A 65 -13.54 -0.26 -8.64
N LEU A 66 -12.27 0.12 -8.51
CA LEU A 66 -11.52 0.77 -9.59
C LEU A 66 -10.56 -0.21 -10.27
N PRO A 67 -10.33 -0.06 -11.59
CA PRO A 67 -9.37 -0.88 -12.33
C PRO A 67 -7.94 -0.85 -11.75
N VAL A 68 -7.58 0.22 -11.07
CA VAL A 68 -6.28 0.37 -10.40
C VAL A 68 -6.06 -0.61 -9.24
N ALA A 69 -7.15 -1.15 -8.66
CA ALA A 69 -7.10 -2.20 -7.64
C ALA A 69 -6.85 -3.60 -8.22
N LEU A 70 -6.91 -3.73 -9.54
CA LEU A 70 -6.75 -5.00 -10.24
C LEU A 70 -5.29 -5.20 -10.69
N GLY A 71 -4.95 -6.44 -11.03
CA GLY A 71 -3.59 -6.77 -11.49
C GLY A 71 -2.58 -7.02 -10.36
N ASP A 72 -1.38 -7.46 -10.74
CA ASP A 72 -0.35 -7.89 -9.79
C ASP A 72 0.20 -6.78 -8.90
N ASP A 73 0.04 -5.54 -9.31
CA ASP A 73 0.53 -4.36 -8.60
C ASP A 73 -0.54 -3.70 -7.70
N ALA A 74 -1.71 -4.35 -7.55
CA ALA A 74 -2.72 -3.91 -6.60
C ALA A 74 -2.14 -3.78 -5.18
N GLY A 75 -2.51 -2.74 -4.48
CA GLY A 75 -1.99 -2.46 -3.13
C GLY A 75 -2.36 -1.07 -2.67
N VAL A 76 -1.88 -0.72 -1.51
CA VAL A 76 -2.12 0.59 -0.90
C VAL A 76 -0.83 1.36 -0.71
N VAL A 77 -0.95 2.67 -0.70
CA VAL A 77 0.11 3.60 -0.29
C VAL A 77 -0.31 4.21 1.02
N LEU A 78 0.62 4.26 1.97
CA LEU A 78 0.39 4.78 3.31
C LEU A 78 1.50 5.78 3.65
N ASP A 79 1.13 6.89 4.27
CA ASP A 79 2.09 7.81 4.85
C ASP A 79 2.42 7.35 6.28
N ALA A 80 3.69 7.40 6.65
CA ALA A 80 4.17 6.94 7.94
C ALA A 80 5.32 7.82 8.46
N VAL A 81 5.62 7.67 9.73
CA VAL A 81 6.78 8.28 10.36
C VAL A 81 7.71 7.18 10.85
N ILE A 82 9.01 7.34 10.67
CA ILE A 82 10.00 6.44 11.26
C ILE A 82 9.98 6.67 12.78
N GLY A 83 9.45 5.69 13.52
CA GLY A 83 9.25 5.80 14.97
C GLY A 83 10.42 5.27 15.78
N GLU A 84 11.11 4.24 15.29
CA GLU A 84 12.18 3.55 16.00
C GLU A 84 13.11 2.83 15.03
N ARG A 85 14.38 2.67 15.42
CA ARG A 85 15.36 1.86 14.68
C ARG A 85 15.92 0.78 15.58
N ASP A 86 15.87 -0.46 15.12
CA ASP A 86 16.48 -1.61 15.79
C ASP A 86 17.83 -1.89 15.13
N ALA A 87 18.89 -1.47 15.80
CA ALA A 87 20.26 -1.64 15.30
C ALA A 87 20.72 -3.10 15.31
N GLN A 88 20.16 -3.94 16.20
CA GLN A 88 20.51 -5.35 16.28
C GLN A 88 20.04 -6.13 15.06
N TRP A 89 18.85 -5.84 14.58
CA TRP A 89 18.20 -6.55 13.47
C TRP A 89 18.18 -5.76 12.17
N HIS A 90 18.75 -4.54 12.17
CA HIS A 90 18.73 -3.62 11.02
C HIS A 90 17.31 -3.36 10.49
N LEU A 91 16.38 -3.13 11.41
CA LEU A 91 14.99 -2.85 11.11
C LEU A 91 14.62 -1.42 11.54
N ALA A 92 13.61 -0.86 10.88
CA ALA A 92 12.95 0.37 11.30
C ALA A 92 11.45 0.12 11.49
N ARG A 93 10.88 0.71 12.53
CA ARG A 93 9.45 0.74 12.75
C ARG A 93 8.85 1.95 12.06
N LEU A 94 7.78 1.72 11.32
CA LEU A 94 7.00 2.73 10.63
C LEU A 94 5.66 2.88 11.35
N ASP A 95 5.40 4.06 11.88
CA ASP A 95 4.15 4.40 12.56
C ASP A 95 3.23 5.09 11.54
N VAL A 96 2.17 4.40 11.09
CA VAL A 96 1.18 4.87 10.11
C VAL A 96 0.04 5.61 10.82
N ASP A 97 -0.50 5.01 11.89
CA ASP A 97 -1.57 5.58 12.71
C ASP A 97 -1.25 5.33 14.18
N GLY A 98 -0.21 5.99 14.65
CA GLY A 98 0.27 5.85 16.01
C GLY A 98 0.47 4.38 16.41
N GLU A 99 -0.18 3.94 17.47
CA GLU A 99 -0.08 2.55 17.95
C GLU A 99 -0.96 1.57 17.17
N ALA A 100 -1.97 2.05 16.47
CA ALA A 100 -2.95 1.20 15.81
C ALA A 100 -2.39 0.50 14.57
N CYS A 101 -1.49 1.16 13.84
CA CYS A 101 -0.86 0.61 12.64
C CYS A 101 0.65 0.86 12.66
N ARG A 102 1.40 -0.15 13.08
CA ARG A 102 2.87 -0.17 13.12
C ARG A 102 3.39 -1.30 12.25
N LEU A 103 4.37 -0.98 11.42
CA LEU A 103 4.99 -1.92 10.51
C LEU A 103 6.51 -1.90 10.67
N TRP A 104 7.14 -3.05 10.69
CA TRP A 104 8.58 -3.19 10.63
C TRP A 104 9.04 -3.45 9.21
N THR A 105 10.10 -2.77 8.81
CA THR A 105 10.76 -2.95 7.52
C THR A 105 12.27 -2.92 7.69
N ARG A 106 13.00 -3.22 6.62
CA ARG A 106 14.45 -3.00 6.58
C ARG A 106 14.75 -1.52 6.86
N ASP A 107 15.72 -1.25 7.72
CA ASP A 107 16.14 0.12 8.05
C ASP A 107 16.65 0.86 6.79
N PRO A 108 16.00 1.95 6.38
CA PRO A 108 16.42 2.75 5.23
C PRO A 108 17.63 3.65 5.53
N GLY A 109 18.09 3.70 6.79
CA GLY A 109 19.16 4.59 7.21
C GLY A 109 18.73 6.04 7.48
N GLN A 110 17.44 6.35 7.38
CA GLN A 110 16.91 7.68 7.59
C GLN A 110 16.65 7.95 9.08
N GLU A 111 16.54 9.23 9.46
CA GLU A 111 16.37 9.65 10.86
C GLU A 111 14.97 9.31 11.41
N VAL A 112 14.91 9.02 12.71
CA VAL A 112 13.64 8.91 13.45
C VAL A 112 12.90 10.24 13.40
N GLY A 113 11.59 10.19 13.21
CA GLY A 113 10.73 11.37 13.02
C GLY A 113 10.56 11.78 11.56
N ARG A 114 11.31 11.19 10.61
CA ARG A 114 11.14 11.49 9.20
C ARG A 114 9.85 10.89 8.67
N HIS A 115 9.12 11.68 7.89
CA HIS A 115 7.96 11.23 7.13
C HIS A 115 8.43 10.42 5.92
N VAL A 116 7.79 9.30 5.69
CA VAL A 116 8.07 8.39 4.59
C VAL A 116 6.77 7.87 4.01
N ARG A 117 6.79 7.58 2.72
CA ARG A 117 5.70 6.92 2.03
C ARG A 117 6.05 5.43 1.86
N LEU A 118 5.11 4.57 2.16
CA LEU A 118 5.29 3.13 2.02
C LEU A 118 4.22 2.52 1.14
N ARG A 119 4.57 1.45 0.45
CA ARG A 119 3.66 0.65 -0.37
C ARG A 119 3.53 -0.75 0.20
N VAL A 120 2.28 -1.19 0.32
CA VAL A 120 1.93 -2.56 0.70
C VAL A 120 1.17 -3.19 -0.44
N LEU A 121 1.76 -4.20 -1.09
CA LEU A 121 1.11 -4.91 -2.19
C LEU A 121 0.09 -5.90 -1.64
N ALA A 122 -1.07 -5.97 -2.26
CA ALA A 122 -2.16 -6.83 -1.81
C ALA A 122 -1.78 -8.32 -1.80
N ARG A 123 -0.87 -8.74 -2.71
CA ARG A 123 -0.33 -10.10 -2.75
C ARG A 123 0.58 -10.45 -1.57
N ASP A 124 1.14 -9.46 -0.89
CA ASP A 124 2.01 -9.62 0.28
C ASP A 124 1.24 -9.57 1.61
N VAL A 125 -0.08 -9.48 1.53
CA VAL A 125 -0.97 -9.47 2.69
C VAL A 125 -1.77 -10.76 2.75
N SER A 126 -1.67 -11.49 3.86
CA SER A 126 -2.54 -12.61 4.18
C SER A 126 -3.46 -12.28 5.36
N LEU A 127 -4.59 -12.98 5.46
CA LEU A 127 -5.56 -12.78 6.53
C LEU A 127 -5.68 -14.03 7.40
N THR A 128 -5.80 -13.79 8.72
CA THR A 128 -6.10 -14.85 9.69
C THR A 128 -7.15 -14.39 10.68
N ARG A 129 -7.90 -15.31 11.25
CA ARG A 129 -8.96 -15.00 12.25
C ARG A 129 -8.37 -14.74 13.64
N THR A 130 -7.20 -15.27 13.91
CA THR A 130 -6.47 -15.15 15.19
C THR A 130 -5.01 -14.77 14.93
N PRO A 131 -4.34 -14.10 15.87
CA PRO A 131 -2.91 -13.83 15.74
C PRO A 131 -2.15 -15.15 15.64
N GLN A 132 -1.15 -15.19 14.79
CA GLN A 132 -0.36 -16.40 14.56
C GLN A 132 0.95 -16.34 15.32
N THR A 133 1.30 -17.45 15.96
CA THR A 133 2.61 -17.70 16.56
C THR A 133 3.40 -18.67 15.69
N GLY A 134 4.74 -18.63 15.76
CA GLY A 134 5.57 -19.54 14.97
C GLY A 134 5.57 -19.24 13.45
N THR A 135 5.28 -18.02 13.07
CA THR A 135 5.34 -17.53 11.69
C THR A 135 6.54 -16.61 11.49
N SER A 136 7.08 -16.57 10.28
CA SER A 136 8.14 -15.61 9.89
C SER A 136 7.58 -14.22 9.55
N ILE A 137 6.26 -14.03 9.56
CA ILE A 137 5.62 -12.75 9.28
C ILE A 137 5.47 -12.00 10.60
N GLY A 138 6.36 -11.02 10.83
CA GLY A 138 6.37 -10.22 12.06
C GLY A 138 5.29 -9.14 12.11
N ASN A 139 4.89 -8.61 10.96
CA ASN A 139 3.87 -7.58 10.88
C ASN A 139 2.48 -8.20 10.91
N GLN A 140 1.84 -8.18 12.07
CA GLN A 140 0.48 -8.69 12.28
C GLN A 140 -0.40 -7.56 12.83
N LEU A 141 -1.30 -7.07 12.01
CA LEU A 141 -2.13 -5.91 12.28
C LEU A 141 -3.58 -6.35 12.54
N ARG A 142 -4.14 -5.98 13.67
CA ARG A 142 -5.56 -6.24 13.95
C ARG A 142 -6.42 -5.21 13.25
N GLY A 143 -7.39 -5.66 12.46
CA GLY A 143 -8.29 -4.79 11.73
C GLY A 143 -9.67 -5.37 11.55
N THR A 144 -10.53 -4.63 10.85
CA THR A 144 -11.90 -5.03 10.52
C THR A 144 -12.10 -5.00 9.01
N ILE A 145 -12.72 -6.02 8.45
CA ILE A 145 -13.05 -6.10 7.02
C ILE A 145 -14.10 -5.03 6.69
N GLU A 146 -13.79 -4.16 5.73
CA GLU A 146 -14.69 -3.11 5.25
C GLU A 146 -15.38 -3.47 3.94
N ALA A 147 -14.66 -4.18 3.06
CA ALA A 147 -15.18 -4.56 1.76
C ALA A 147 -14.51 -5.85 1.28
N ILE A 148 -15.26 -6.61 0.50
CA ILE A 148 -14.78 -7.77 -0.24
C ILE A 148 -15.25 -7.60 -1.68
N ALA A 149 -14.35 -7.73 -2.64
CA ALA A 149 -14.63 -7.62 -4.06
C ALA A 149 -14.01 -8.77 -4.86
N ASP A 150 -14.55 -9.02 -6.03
CA ASP A 150 -13.97 -9.95 -6.97
C ASP A 150 -12.71 -9.33 -7.61
N ASP A 151 -11.71 -10.17 -7.88
CA ASP A 151 -10.54 -9.82 -8.67
C ASP A 151 -10.81 -10.10 -10.15
N GLU A 152 -9.96 -9.62 -11.07
CA GLU A 152 -10.02 -9.97 -12.49
C GLU A 152 -10.00 -11.49 -12.71
N HIS A 153 -9.18 -12.19 -11.94
CA HIS A 153 -9.13 -13.64 -12.02
C HIS A 153 -10.22 -14.28 -11.14
N PRO A 154 -11.10 -15.13 -11.70
CA PRO A 154 -12.26 -15.67 -10.97
C PRO A 154 -11.91 -16.52 -9.74
N ALA A 155 -10.66 -16.97 -9.60
CA ALA A 155 -10.19 -17.69 -8.41
C ALA A 155 -9.76 -16.77 -7.25
N LEU A 156 -9.67 -15.47 -7.48
CA LEU A 156 -9.13 -14.50 -6.52
C LEU A 156 -10.21 -13.55 -6.01
N ALA A 157 -9.95 -12.98 -4.86
CA ALA A 157 -10.75 -11.93 -4.23
C ALA A 157 -9.83 -10.90 -3.58
N LEU A 158 -10.28 -9.67 -3.55
CA LEU A 158 -9.67 -8.56 -2.83
C LEU A 158 -10.47 -8.28 -1.56
N VAL A 159 -9.78 -8.11 -0.45
CA VAL A 159 -10.38 -7.80 0.85
C VAL A 159 -9.74 -6.55 1.41
N ARG A 160 -10.54 -5.50 1.61
CA ARG A 160 -10.10 -4.29 2.29
C ARG A 160 -10.33 -4.43 3.80
N VAL A 161 -9.27 -4.21 4.56
CA VAL A 161 -9.26 -4.25 6.01
C VAL A 161 -8.87 -2.88 6.54
N ARG A 162 -9.63 -2.34 7.50
CA ARG A 162 -9.25 -1.14 8.24
C ARG A 162 -8.43 -1.52 9.46
N VAL A 163 -7.26 -0.91 9.58
CA VAL A 163 -6.33 -1.03 10.71
C VAL A 163 -6.14 0.36 11.31
N GLY A 164 -6.80 0.67 12.42
CA GLY A 164 -6.91 2.07 12.87
C GLY A 164 -7.63 2.91 11.81
N SER A 165 -6.97 3.96 11.32
CA SER A 165 -7.44 4.76 10.17
C SER A 165 -6.90 4.26 8.82
N ALA A 166 -5.88 3.39 8.83
CA ALA A 166 -5.18 2.95 7.63
C ALA A 166 -5.95 1.84 6.88
N PRO A 167 -6.16 1.96 5.56
CA PRO A 167 -6.65 0.86 4.75
C PRO A 167 -5.50 -0.11 4.42
N VAL A 168 -5.77 -1.41 4.48
CA VAL A 168 -4.89 -2.47 3.99
C VAL A 168 -5.69 -3.35 3.04
N VAL A 169 -5.14 -3.70 1.90
CA VAL A 169 -5.80 -4.59 0.93
C VAL A 169 -5.05 -5.92 0.88
N ALA A 170 -5.79 -7.01 0.99
CA ALA A 170 -5.29 -8.37 0.85
C ALA A 170 -5.85 -8.99 -0.43
N ARG A 171 -5.01 -9.67 -1.21
CA ARG A 171 -5.41 -10.53 -2.33
C ARG A 171 -5.29 -11.98 -1.90
N LEU A 172 -6.38 -12.70 -1.95
CA LEU A 172 -6.41 -14.11 -1.58
C LEU A 172 -7.27 -14.93 -2.54
N THR A 173 -7.14 -16.26 -2.46
CA THR A 173 -8.03 -17.11 -3.23
C THR A 173 -9.46 -17.04 -2.66
N ARG A 174 -10.48 -17.12 -3.53
CA ARG A 174 -11.88 -17.23 -3.08
C ARG A 174 -12.09 -18.44 -2.18
N ARG A 175 -11.35 -19.53 -2.42
CA ARG A 175 -11.35 -20.70 -1.54
C ARG A 175 -10.90 -20.36 -0.13
N SER A 176 -9.83 -19.56 0.02
CA SER A 176 -9.34 -19.11 1.33
C SER A 176 -10.33 -18.17 2.01
N ALA A 177 -10.91 -17.22 1.25
CA ALA A 177 -11.94 -16.33 1.78
C ALA A 177 -13.16 -17.11 2.30
N HIS A 178 -13.61 -18.12 1.56
CA HIS A 178 -14.70 -19.00 1.97
C HIS A 178 -14.34 -19.86 3.19
N ALA A 179 -13.14 -20.47 3.20
CA ALA A 179 -12.70 -21.33 4.32
C ALA A 179 -12.52 -20.55 5.63
N LEU A 180 -12.17 -19.27 5.54
CA LEU A 180 -12.09 -18.35 6.68
C LEU A 180 -13.43 -17.71 7.00
N GLU A 181 -14.48 -17.97 6.21
CA GLU A 181 -15.83 -17.39 6.38
C GLU A 181 -15.79 -15.85 6.43
N LEU A 182 -14.93 -15.21 5.60
CA LEU A 182 -14.73 -13.77 5.65
C LEU A 182 -16.01 -13.03 5.29
N ALA A 183 -16.36 -12.04 6.12
CA ALA A 183 -17.52 -11.17 5.91
C ALA A 183 -17.20 -9.73 6.32
N VAL A 184 -17.89 -8.77 5.70
CA VAL A 184 -17.79 -7.36 6.08
C VAL A 184 -18.18 -7.18 7.55
N GLY A 185 -17.41 -6.37 8.27
CA GLY A 185 -17.55 -6.16 9.72
C GLY A 185 -16.79 -7.17 10.59
N MET A 186 -16.21 -8.23 9.99
CA MET A 186 -15.48 -9.24 10.75
C MET A 186 -14.10 -8.71 11.20
N PRO A 187 -13.71 -8.93 12.49
CA PRO A 187 -12.35 -8.68 12.94
C PRO A 187 -11.40 -9.75 12.39
N VAL A 188 -10.26 -9.31 11.88
CA VAL A 188 -9.21 -10.18 11.32
C VAL A 188 -7.82 -9.66 11.70
N TRP A 189 -6.82 -10.50 11.46
CA TRP A 189 -5.42 -10.11 11.52
C TRP A 189 -4.85 -10.08 10.09
N ALA A 190 -4.41 -8.90 9.65
CA ALA A 190 -3.67 -8.72 8.42
C ALA A 190 -2.19 -8.97 8.68
N GLN A 191 -1.64 -9.96 8.01
CA GLN A 191 -0.23 -10.31 8.07
C GLN A 191 0.47 -9.75 6.85
N VAL A 192 1.34 -8.75 7.05
CA VAL A 192 2.06 -8.06 5.98
C VAL A 192 3.48 -8.61 5.91
N LYS A 193 3.77 -9.34 4.83
CA LYS A 193 5.07 -10.00 4.64
C LYS A 193 6.16 -9.01 4.26
N THR A 194 5.86 -8.09 3.36
CA THR A 194 6.83 -7.14 2.80
C THR A 194 6.22 -5.74 2.75
N VAL A 195 7.02 -4.75 3.11
CA VAL A 195 6.71 -3.34 3.00
C VAL A 195 7.81 -2.68 2.19
N ALA A 196 7.45 -1.99 1.12
CA ALA A 196 8.39 -1.23 0.32
C ALA A 196 8.31 0.25 0.71
N LEU A 197 9.47 0.83 1.06
CA LEU A 197 9.60 2.27 1.17
C LEU A 197 9.72 2.87 -0.23
N MET A 198 9.00 3.93 -0.46
CA MET A 198 9.05 4.69 -1.71
C MET A 198 10.06 5.82 -1.50
N GLU A 199 11.29 5.61 -2.02
CA GLU A 199 12.40 6.57 -1.97
C GLU A 199 12.51 7.37 -3.27
#